data_c9666f451783d6c874859b4166f7ad18
#
_entry.id   c9666f451783d6c874859b4166f7ad18
#
_cell.length_a   1.000
_cell.length_b   1.000
_cell.length_c   1.000
_cell.angle_alpha   90.00
_cell.angle_beta   90.00
_cell.angle_gamma   90.00
#
_symmetry.space_group_name_H-M   'P 1'
#
loop_
_entity.id
_entity.type
_entity.pdbx_description
1 polymer ?
#
loop_
_entity_poly.entity_id
_entity_poly.type
_entity_poly.pdbx_seq_one_letter_code
_entity_poly.pdbx_strand_id
1 'polypeptide(L)'
;MTDKSAVSRSTFDQVILPVYAPAQFVPVRGQGSRVWDQQGKEYIDFSGGIAVTALGHCHPALVEALKRQGETLWHTSNVFTNEPALRLASKLIDATFADRVFFANSGAEANEAAFKLARHYAITRHSPYKTKIIAFYNAFHGRTLFTVSVGGQAKYSDGFGPKPADIVHVPFNDLAAVKAVMDDHTCAVVMEPIQGEGGITPVDADFLKGVRKLCDQHQALLVFDEVQSGMGRSGKLFAYMHYGVTPDILTTAKALGGGFPVSAMLTTEEIASVMQVGTHGTTYGGNPLACAVAEAALDVINTPEVLSGIEQRHALYVQALRNIGDEYGIFTAIRGMGLLIGAELTPHYHGRARDFLTAAAARGVMILNAGPNVIRFAPSLVVELQDIEAGMALFELAVQDVINA
;
A
#
# COMPACT_ATOMS: atom_id res chain seq x y z
N MET A 1 7.16 43.77 9.40
CA MET A 1 7.44 43.10 8.13
C MET A 1 7.11 41.65 8.35
N THR A 2 6.02 41.14 7.79
CA THR A 2 5.73 39.69 7.82
C THR A 2 6.81 39.00 7.02
N ASP A 3 7.50 38.07 7.64
CA ASP A 3 8.51 37.24 7.00
C ASP A 3 7.82 36.46 5.83
N LYS A 4 8.09 36.88 4.59
CA LYS A 4 7.53 36.26 3.38
C LYS A 4 8.04 34.83 3.14
N SER A 5 8.95 34.34 3.99
CA SER A 5 9.51 32.98 3.96
C SER A 5 8.75 31.97 4.83
N ALA A 6 7.87 32.41 5.73
CA ALA A 6 7.14 31.53 6.63
C ALA A 6 5.97 30.86 5.90
N VAL A 7 6.08 29.54 5.67
CA VAL A 7 4.98 28.74 5.11
C VAL A 7 4.02 28.28 6.21
N SER A 8 2.73 28.20 5.89
CA SER A 8 1.68 27.78 6.82
C SER A 8 0.67 26.86 6.13
N ARG A 9 -0.31 26.35 6.86
CA ARG A 9 -1.40 25.56 6.30
C ARG A 9 -2.15 26.31 5.19
N SER A 10 -2.35 27.63 5.30
CA SER A 10 -3.00 28.43 4.26
C SER A 10 -2.15 28.58 2.98
N THR A 11 -0.83 28.45 3.08
CA THR A 11 0.05 28.45 1.89
C THR A 11 -0.27 27.26 0.99
N PHE A 12 -0.64 26.11 1.56
CA PHE A 12 -1.05 24.94 0.77
C PHE A 12 -2.20 25.26 -0.19
N ASP A 13 -3.24 25.95 0.30
CA ASP A 13 -4.42 26.27 -0.50
C ASP A 13 -4.11 27.27 -1.65
N GLN A 14 -3.02 28.01 -1.53
CA GLN A 14 -2.57 28.99 -2.50
C GLN A 14 -1.69 28.42 -3.62
N VAL A 15 -0.87 27.38 -3.29
CA VAL A 15 0.20 26.95 -4.20
C VAL A 15 0.11 25.47 -4.63
N ILE A 16 -0.69 24.65 -3.96
CA ILE A 16 -0.86 23.24 -4.30
C ILE A 16 -2.18 23.03 -5.04
N LEU A 17 -2.14 22.23 -6.10
CA LEU A 17 -3.35 21.85 -6.85
C LEU A 17 -4.41 21.26 -5.88
N PRO A 18 -5.69 21.69 -5.95
CA PRO A 18 -6.71 21.38 -4.95
C PRO A 18 -7.27 19.95 -5.08
N VAL A 19 -6.39 18.96 -5.12
CA VAL A 19 -6.73 17.51 -5.19
C VAL A 19 -6.65 16.81 -3.84
N TYR A 20 -6.18 17.51 -2.80
CA TYR A 20 -6.06 17.01 -1.44
C TYR A 20 -6.77 17.91 -0.44
N ALA A 21 -7.22 17.32 0.66
CA ALA A 21 -7.79 18.03 1.79
C ALA A 21 -7.01 17.67 3.07
N PRO A 22 -5.80 18.23 3.25
CA PRO A 22 -4.94 17.91 4.37
C PRO A 22 -5.51 18.41 5.72
N ALA A 23 -5.01 17.83 6.81
CA ALA A 23 -5.30 18.29 8.17
C ALA A 23 -4.91 19.76 8.38
N GLN A 24 -5.42 20.36 9.47
CA GLN A 24 -5.20 21.79 9.75
C GLN A 24 -3.83 22.09 10.40
N PHE A 25 -3.03 21.08 10.65
CA PHE A 25 -1.66 21.23 11.18
C PHE A 25 -0.62 20.85 10.12
N VAL A 26 0.60 21.33 10.28
CA VAL A 26 1.73 21.07 9.37
C VAL A 26 2.81 20.34 10.15
N PRO A 27 2.99 19.01 9.90
CA PRO A 27 4.09 18.25 10.48
C PRO A 27 5.45 18.77 10.03
N VAL A 28 6.40 18.86 10.96
CA VAL A 28 7.77 19.38 10.68
C VAL A 28 8.87 18.46 11.20
N ARG A 29 8.55 17.52 12.09
CA ARG A 29 9.51 16.56 12.65
C ARG A 29 8.81 15.24 12.93
N GLY A 30 9.52 14.14 12.74
CA GLY A 30 9.07 12.80 13.10
C GLY A 30 10.20 11.96 13.66
N GLN A 31 9.87 11.06 14.61
CA GLN A 31 10.80 10.09 15.19
C GLN A 31 10.01 8.87 15.70
N GLY A 32 10.34 7.69 15.22
CA GLY A 32 9.56 6.49 15.55
C GLY A 32 8.09 6.67 15.18
N SER A 33 7.18 6.43 16.10
CA SER A 33 5.73 6.61 15.89
C SER A 33 5.23 8.00 16.30
N ARG A 34 6.10 8.99 16.46
CA ARG A 34 5.71 10.34 16.90
C ARG A 34 6.04 11.39 15.87
N VAL A 35 5.17 12.38 15.76
CA VAL A 35 5.27 13.52 14.83
C VAL A 35 5.00 14.80 15.60
N TRP A 36 5.68 15.89 15.25
CA TRP A 36 5.47 17.23 15.80
C TRP A 36 5.13 18.21 14.70
N ASP A 37 4.17 19.07 14.96
CA ASP A 37 3.78 20.14 14.05
C ASP A 37 4.58 21.44 14.26
N GLN A 38 4.26 22.46 13.44
CA GLN A 38 4.89 23.78 13.51
C GLN A 38 4.70 24.48 14.86
N GLN A 39 3.68 24.14 15.63
CA GLN A 39 3.39 24.70 16.95
C GLN A 39 4.05 23.88 18.06
N GLY A 40 4.73 22.80 17.72
CA GLY A 40 5.38 21.90 18.68
C GLY A 40 4.42 20.90 19.33
N LYS A 41 3.17 20.81 18.86
CA LYS A 41 2.24 19.80 19.34
C LYS A 41 2.68 18.43 18.82
N GLU A 42 2.68 17.46 19.74
CA GLU A 42 3.02 16.06 19.46
C GLU A 42 1.78 15.26 19.04
N TYR A 43 1.99 14.32 18.13
CA TYR A 43 1.00 13.38 17.65
C TYR A 43 1.59 11.97 17.65
N ILE A 44 0.78 10.98 18.04
CA ILE A 44 1.09 9.58 17.81
C ILE A 44 0.58 9.20 16.41
N ASP A 45 1.47 8.69 15.56
CA ASP A 45 1.15 8.37 14.16
C ASP A 45 0.72 6.91 13.99
N PHE A 46 -0.58 6.68 13.92
CA PHE A 46 -1.19 5.42 13.52
C PHE A 46 -1.60 5.39 12.05
N SER A 47 -1.21 6.41 11.28
CA SER A 47 -1.44 6.49 9.84
C SER A 47 -0.28 5.92 9.01
N GLY A 48 0.94 6.01 9.54
CA GLY A 48 2.16 5.56 8.89
C GLY A 48 2.35 6.12 7.48
N GLY A 49 1.84 7.34 7.18
CA GLY A 49 1.89 7.91 5.83
C GLY A 49 1.15 7.07 4.79
N ILE A 50 0.04 6.46 5.16
CA ILE A 50 -0.73 5.45 4.38
C ILE A 50 0.09 4.15 4.23
N ALA A 51 0.49 3.56 5.36
CA ALA A 51 1.28 2.33 5.45
C ALA A 51 2.66 2.41 4.77
N VAL A 52 3.26 3.59 4.70
CA VAL A 52 4.58 3.83 4.07
C VAL A 52 5.71 3.73 5.08
N THR A 53 5.62 4.46 6.21
CA THR A 53 6.67 4.52 7.22
C THR A 53 6.64 3.29 8.13
N ALA A 54 6.89 2.12 7.54
CA ALA A 54 6.75 0.83 8.23
C ALA A 54 7.68 0.69 9.44
N LEU A 55 8.82 1.34 9.44
CA LEU A 55 9.78 1.36 10.56
C LEU A 55 9.66 2.63 11.42
N GLY A 56 8.61 3.41 11.21
CA GLY A 56 8.46 4.73 11.84
C GLY A 56 9.27 5.82 11.15
N HIS A 57 9.12 7.04 11.65
CA HIS A 57 9.81 8.21 11.11
C HIS A 57 11.29 8.19 11.48
N CYS A 58 12.14 8.53 10.51
CA CYS A 58 13.59 8.68 10.68
C CYS A 58 14.26 7.47 11.33
N HIS A 59 13.89 6.25 10.90
CA HIS A 59 14.52 5.03 11.44
C HIS A 59 16.04 5.06 11.22
N PRO A 60 16.86 4.79 12.26
CA PRO A 60 18.32 4.96 12.19
C PRO A 60 18.98 4.23 11.02
N ALA A 61 18.59 2.99 10.72
CA ALA A 61 19.16 2.22 9.63
C ALA A 61 18.90 2.87 8.25
N LEU A 62 17.69 3.43 8.04
CA LEU A 62 17.34 4.10 6.79
C LEU A 62 18.07 5.43 6.65
N VAL A 63 18.15 6.20 7.72
CA VAL A 63 18.87 7.48 7.76
C VAL A 63 20.35 7.26 7.48
N GLU A 64 20.97 6.22 8.06
CA GLU A 64 22.38 5.88 7.84
C GLU A 64 22.62 5.42 6.39
N ALA A 65 21.77 4.56 5.83
CA ALA A 65 21.85 4.15 4.43
C ALA A 65 21.72 5.34 3.48
N LEU A 66 20.77 6.25 3.76
CA LEU A 66 20.59 7.48 2.98
C LEU A 66 21.83 8.38 3.01
N LYS A 67 22.40 8.62 4.19
CA LYS A 67 23.62 9.44 4.35
C LYS A 67 24.78 8.86 3.59
N ARG A 68 25.10 7.60 3.85
CA ARG A 68 26.22 6.89 3.19
C ARG A 68 26.08 6.88 1.67
N GLN A 69 24.91 6.51 1.15
CA GLN A 69 24.68 6.48 -0.29
C GLN A 69 24.59 7.88 -0.90
N GLY A 70 24.06 8.86 -0.12
CA GLY A 70 23.99 10.26 -0.52
C GLY A 70 25.34 10.91 -0.75
N GLU A 71 26.38 10.43 -0.06
CA GLU A 71 27.78 10.87 -0.25
C GLU A 71 28.52 10.09 -1.35
N THR A 72 27.88 9.02 -1.89
CA THR A 72 28.53 8.11 -2.86
C THR A 72 28.03 8.33 -4.28
N LEU A 73 26.76 8.06 -4.54
CA LEU A 73 26.19 8.08 -5.89
C LEU A 73 24.67 8.13 -5.83
N TRP A 74 24.05 9.11 -6.49
CA TRP A 74 22.61 9.30 -6.46
C TRP A 74 21.87 8.65 -7.63
N HIS A 75 22.41 8.79 -8.86
CA HIS A 75 21.73 8.37 -10.08
C HIS A 75 22.74 8.11 -11.21
N THR A 76 22.47 7.06 -12.02
CA THR A 76 23.31 6.71 -13.19
C THR A 76 22.52 6.41 -14.44
N SER A 77 21.20 6.37 -14.41
CA SER A 77 20.30 5.76 -15.40
C SER A 77 20.46 4.23 -15.56
N ASN A 78 19.47 3.59 -16.18
CA ASN A 78 19.49 2.14 -16.44
C ASN A 78 20.32 1.74 -17.68
N VAL A 79 21.01 2.69 -18.30
CA VAL A 79 22.09 2.39 -19.28
C VAL A 79 23.30 1.80 -18.58
N PHE A 80 23.50 2.14 -17.31
CA PHE A 80 24.50 1.59 -16.42
C PHE A 80 23.82 0.88 -15.25
N THR A 81 24.42 -0.18 -14.75
CA THR A 81 23.93 -0.82 -13.52
C THR A 81 24.61 -0.23 -12.30
N ASN A 82 24.08 -0.53 -11.10
CA ASN A 82 24.66 -0.10 -9.83
C ASN A 82 24.52 -1.20 -8.77
N GLU A 83 25.45 -1.25 -7.83
CA GLU A 83 25.48 -2.29 -6.79
C GLU A 83 24.25 -2.30 -5.87
N PRO A 84 23.73 -1.16 -5.34
CA PRO A 84 22.54 -1.18 -4.49
C PRO A 84 21.32 -1.82 -5.17
N ALA A 85 21.09 -1.54 -6.45
CA ALA A 85 19.98 -2.16 -7.19
C ALA A 85 20.18 -3.68 -7.34
N LEU A 86 21.41 -4.13 -7.63
CA LEU A 86 21.71 -5.56 -7.75
C LEU A 86 21.53 -6.28 -6.42
N ARG A 87 22.01 -5.72 -5.30
CA ARG A 87 21.86 -6.32 -3.97
C ARG A 87 20.38 -6.38 -3.55
N LEU A 88 19.63 -5.29 -3.71
CA LEU A 88 18.21 -5.27 -3.40
C LEU A 88 17.42 -6.29 -4.24
N ALA A 89 17.70 -6.38 -5.55
CA ALA A 89 17.07 -7.35 -6.43
C ALA A 89 17.36 -8.79 -5.96
N SER A 90 18.62 -9.12 -5.66
CA SER A 90 18.99 -10.46 -5.16
C SER A 90 18.27 -10.80 -3.87
N LYS A 91 18.21 -9.87 -2.88
CA LYS A 91 17.52 -10.08 -1.62
C LYS A 91 15.99 -10.27 -1.79
N LEU A 92 15.37 -9.54 -2.71
CA LEU A 92 13.94 -9.70 -3.01
C LEU A 92 13.67 -11.06 -3.68
N ILE A 93 14.54 -11.51 -4.57
CA ILE A 93 14.47 -12.84 -5.20
C ILE A 93 14.63 -13.93 -4.14
N ASP A 94 15.66 -13.85 -3.29
CA ASP A 94 15.91 -14.83 -2.23
C ASP A 94 14.75 -14.93 -1.24
N ALA A 95 14.00 -13.85 -1.04
CA ALA A 95 12.89 -13.77 -0.09
C ALA A 95 11.50 -14.10 -0.67
N THR A 96 11.38 -14.33 -1.98
CA THR A 96 10.09 -14.52 -2.67
C THR A 96 10.12 -15.69 -3.67
N PHE A 97 9.07 -15.81 -4.47
CA PHE A 97 8.97 -16.79 -5.56
C PHE A 97 9.65 -16.32 -6.85
N ALA A 98 10.06 -15.05 -6.92
CA ALA A 98 10.46 -14.39 -8.16
C ALA A 98 11.89 -14.74 -8.59
N ASP A 99 12.13 -14.66 -9.91
CA ASP A 99 13.47 -14.77 -10.51
C ASP A 99 13.95 -13.45 -11.08
N ARG A 100 13.04 -12.49 -11.29
CA ARG A 100 13.32 -11.19 -11.93
C ARG A 100 12.59 -10.05 -11.21
N VAL A 101 13.28 -8.91 -11.15
CA VAL A 101 12.78 -7.67 -10.55
C VAL A 101 12.91 -6.52 -11.54
N PHE A 102 11.87 -5.70 -11.65
CA PHE A 102 11.88 -4.40 -12.31
C PHE A 102 11.64 -3.32 -11.26
N PHE A 103 12.57 -2.36 -11.12
CA PHE A 103 12.42 -1.25 -10.19
C PHE A 103 11.75 -0.04 -10.84
N ALA A 104 10.90 0.65 -10.09
CA ALA A 104 10.30 1.93 -10.43
C ALA A 104 10.25 2.84 -9.18
N ASN A 105 9.44 3.91 -9.19
CA ASN A 105 9.45 4.92 -8.13
C ASN A 105 8.17 4.95 -7.30
N SER A 106 7.09 4.45 -7.84
CA SER A 106 5.75 4.45 -7.20
C SER A 106 5.02 3.14 -7.44
N GLY A 107 4.05 2.83 -6.57
CA GLY A 107 3.18 1.66 -6.76
C GLY A 107 2.43 1.70 -8.09
N ALA A 108 2.03 2.90 -8.56
CA ALA A 108 1.40 3.05 -9.85
C ALA A 108 2.32 2.62 -11.01
N GLU A 109 3.60 2.99 -10.97
CA GLU A 109 4.55 2.58 -12.00
C GLU A 109 4.84 1.07 -11.96
N ALA A 110 4.93 0.47 -10.77
CA ALA A 110 5.07 -0.98 -10.63
C ALA A 110 3.84 -1.72 -11.20
N ASN A 111 2.63 -1.23 -10.94
CA ASN A 111 1.40 -1.77 -11.48
C ASN A 111 1.27 -1.56 -13.00
N GLU A 112 1.68 -0.40 -13.54
CA GLU A 112 1.78 -0.20 -15.01
C GLU A 112 2.67 -1.25 -15.66
N ALA A 113 3.84 -1.50 -15.06
CA ALA A 113 4.77 -2.52 -15.54
C ALA A 113 4.13 -3.92 -15.49
N ALA A 114 3.45 -4.26 -14.39
CA ALA A 114 2.78 -5.54 -14.19
C ALA A 114 1.66 -5.77 -15.23
N PHE A 115 0.80 -4.78 -15.46
CA PHE A 115 -0.31 -4.89 -16.41
C PHE A 115 0.19 -4.96 -17.86
N LYS A 116 1.23 -4.19 -18.19
CA LYS A 116 1.90 -4.26 -19.50
C LYS A 116 2.55 -5.63 -19.71
N LEU A 117 3.27 -6.15 -18.71
CA LEU A 117 3.89 -7.47 -18.77
C LEU A 117 2.84 -8.56 -18.96
N ALA A 118 1.75 -8.54 -18.18
CA ALA A 118 0.68 -9.54 -18.27
C ALA A 118 0.04 -9.57 -19.67
N ARG A 119 -0.29 -8.42 -20.24
CA ARG A 119 -0.80 -8.34 -21.62
C ARG A 119 0.23 -8.80 -22.64
N HIS A 120 1.47 -8.36 -22.52
CA HIS A 120 2.54 -8.70 -23.45
C HIS A 120 2.85 -10.19 -23.43
N TYR A 121 2.90 -10.80 -22.24
CA TYR A 121 3.08 -12.24 -22.08
C TYR A 121 1.94 -13.02 -22.78
N ALA A 122 0.70 -12.66 -22.48
CA ALA A 122 -0.46 -13.33 -23.04
C ALA A 122 -0.55 -13.21 -24.57
N ILE A 123 -0.27 -12.03 -25.12
CA ILE A 123 -0.23 -11.80 -26.57
C ILE A 123 0.91 -12.61 -27.23
N THR A 124 2.08 -12.64 -26.61
CA THR A 124 3.27 -13.29 -27.18
C THR A 124 3.19 -14.82 -27.10
N ARG A 125 2.65 -15.36 -26.00
CA ARG A 125 2.66 -16.81 -25.72
C ARG A 125 1.39 -17.53 -26.14
N HIS A 126 0.25 -16.82 -26.23
CA HIS A 126 -1.04 -17.44 -26.44
C HIS A 126 -1.77 -16.87 -27.66
N SER A 127 -2.34 -15.67 -27.56
CA SER A 127 -3.18 -15.10 -28.61
C SER A 127 -3.14 -13.57 -28.62
N PRO A 128 -3.13 -12.91 -29.81
CA PRO A 128 -3.19 -11.46 -29.92
C PRO A 128 -4.50 -10.86 -29.35
N TYR A 129 -5.51 -11.68 -29.12
CA TYR A 129 -6.78 -11.26 -28.54
C TYR A 129 -6.86 -11.46 -27.01
N LYS A 130 -5.81 -11.99 -26.39
CA LYS A 130 -5.76 -12.28 -24.95
C LYS A 130 -5.28 -11.04 -24.19
N THR A 131 -6.18 -10.05 -24.05
CA THR A 131 -5.88 -8.71 -23.52
C THR A 131 -6.73 -8.32 -22.31
N LYS A 132 -7.77 -9.12 -21.98
CA LYS A 132 -8.72 -8.80 -20.93
C LYS A 132 -8.09 -8.93 -19.54
N ILE A 133 -8.25 -7.88 -18.72
CA ILE A 133 -7.91 -7.87 -17.29
C ILE A 133 -9.20 -7.93 -16.49
N ILE A 134 -9.30 -8.88 -15.58
CA ILE A 134 -10.33 -8.92 -14.55
C ILE A 134 -9.78 -8.25 -13.30
N ALA A 135 -10.52 -7.29 -12.77
CA ALA A 135 -10.20 -6.54 -11.56
C ALA A 135 -11.44 -6.46 -10.65
N PHE A 136 -11.32 -5.85 -9.50
CA PHE A 136 -12.37 -5.86 -8.50
C PHE A 136 -12.88 -4.47 -8.15
N TYR A 137 -14.18 -4.35 -7.90
CA TYR A 137 -14.75 -3.12 -7.35
C TYR A 137 -14.06 -2.76 -6.03
N ASN A 138 -13.95 -1.46 -5.76
CA ASN A 138 -13.27 -0.87 -4.61
C ASN A 138 -11.74 -1.04 -4.57
N ALA A 139 -11.12 -1.70 -5.56
CA ALA A 139 -9.67 -1.81 -5.64
C ALA A 139 -9.00 -0.45 -5.91
N PHE A 140 -7.74 -0.33 -5.49
CA PHE A 140 -6.89 0.83 -5.76
C PHE A 140 -5.51 0.39 -6.23
N HIS A 141 -5.17 0.69 -7.48
CA HIS A 141 -3.90 0.28 -8.09
C HIS A 141 -3.02 1.45 -8.53
N GLY A 142 -3.44 2.69 -8.29
CA GLY A 142 -2.70 3.91 -8.67
C GLY A 142 -3.56 4.95 -9.36
N ARG A 143 -2.90 6.02 -9.84
CA ARG A 143 -3.56 7.20 -10.44
C ARG A 143 -3.10 7.50 -11.85
N THR A 144 -2.25 6.69 -12.47
CA THR A 144 -1.97 6.77 -13.91
C THR A 144 -3.19 6.27 -14.70
N LEU A 145 -3.32 6.64 -15.97
CA LEU A 145 -4.54 6.35 -16.74
C LEU A 145 -4.84 4.85 -16.79
N PHE A 146 -3.83 3.98 -16.92
CA PHE A 146 -4.07 2.55 -16.93
C PHE A 146 -4.38 2.01 -15.52
N THR A 147 -3.58 2.35 -14.52
CA THR A 147 -3.80 1.84 -13.16
C THR A 147 -5.11 2.32 -12.55
N VAL A 148 -5.52 3.57 -12.80
CA VAL A 148 -6.82 4.09 -12.33
C VAL A 148 -7.98 3.41 -13.05
N SER A 149 -7.76 2.96 -14.29
CA SER A 149 -8.78 2.23 -15.06
C SER A 149 -8.93 0.78 -14.61
N VAL A 150 -7.85 0.13 -14.15
CA VAL A 150 -7.89 -1.19 -13.49
C VAL A 150 -8.45 -1.08 -12.08
N GLY A 151 -8.23 0.04 -11.38
CA GLY A 151 -8.85 0.33 -10.10
C GLY A 151 -10.39 0.39 -10.18
N GLY A 152 -11.07 -0.20 -9.20
CA GLY A 152 -12.53 -0.38 -9.21
C GLY A 152 -13.34 0.78 -8.64
N GLN A 153 -12.82 2.01 -8.63
CA GLN A 153 -13.46 3.18 -8.01
C GLN A 153 -13.69 4.29 -9.03
N ALA A 154 -14.93 4.41 -9.53
CA ALA A 154 -15.33 5.37 -10.57
C ALA A 154 -14.92 6.82 -10.26
N LYS A 155 -15.03 7.23 -8.98
CA LYS A 155 -14.64 8.59 -8.51
C LYS A 155 -13.20 8.99 -8.86
N TYR A 156 -12.31 8.02 -9.12
CA TYR A 156 -10.90 8.27 -9.45
C TYR A 156 -10.62 8.21 -10.96
N SER A 157 -11.46 7.52 -11.72
CA SER A 157 -11.25 7.27 -13.14
C SER A 157 -12.15 8.07 -14.08
N ASP A 158 -13.27 8.60 -13.58
CA ASP A 158 -14.24 9.32 -14.42
C ASP A 158 -13.75 10.73 -14.72
N GLY A 159 -14.08 11.22 -15.93
CA GLY A 159 -13.72 12.56 -16.38
C GLY A 159 -12.36 12.67 -17.08
N PHE A 160 -11.57 11.59 -17.20
CA PHE A 160 -10.24 11.61 -17.82
C PHE A 160 -10.20 11.05 -19.26
N GLY A 161 -11.35 10.96 -19.91
CA GLY A 161 -11.45 10.45 -21.29
C GLY A 161 -11.57 8.93 -21.38
N PRO A 162 -11.31 8.36 -22.58
CA PRO A 162 -11.50 6.92 -22.77
C PRO A 162 -10.53 6.11 -21.95
N LYS A 163 -11.04 5.11 -21.23
CA LYS A 163 -10.24 4.14 -20.49
C LYS A 163 -9.63 3.10 -21.47
N PRO A 164 -8.48 2.51 -21.15
CA PRO A 164 -7.98 1.34 -21.88
C PRO A 164 -9.06 0.26 -21.98
N ALA A 165 -9.19 -0.34 -23.17
CA ALA A 165 -10.17 -1.40 -23.40
C ALA A 165 -9.85 -2.69 -22.64
N ASP A 166 -10.82 -3.59 -22.58
CA ASP A 166 -10.70 -4.94 -22.05
C ASP A 166 -10.35 -4.98 -20.54
N ILE A 167 -11.00 -4.13 -19.76
CA ILE A 167 -10.94 -4.17 -18.29
C ILE A 167 -12.36 -4.46 -17.78
N VAL A 168 -12.51 -5.53 -17.00
CA VAL A 168 -13.79 -5.98 -16.44
C VAL A 168 -13.70 -5.97 -14.93
N HIS A 169 -14.65 -5.33 -14.25
CA HIS A 169 -14.73 -5.28 -12.80
C HIS A 169 -15.84 -6.21 -12.29
N VAL A 170 -15.52 -6.96 -11.24
CA VAL A 170 -16.45 -7.85 -10.54
C VAL A 170 -16.40 -7.61 -9.03
N PRO A 171 -17.42 -8.05 -8.25
CA PRO A 171 -17.36 -7.99 -6.80
C PRO A 171 -16.17 -8.78 -6.23
N PHE A 172 -15.51 -8.21 -5.22
CA PHE A 172 -14.43 -8.89 -4.51
C PHE A 172 -14.98 -10.02 -3.63
N ASN A 173 -14.24 -11.12 -3.52
CA ASN A 173 -14.65 -12.35 -2.82
C ASN A 173 -15.90 -13.06 -3.42
N ASP A 174 -16.22 -12.78 -4.69
CA ASP A 174 -17.28 -13.47 -5.45
C ASP A 174 -16.67 -14.32 -6.58
N LEU A 175 -16.42 -15.59 -6.29
CA LEU A 175 -15.85 -16.53 -7.27
C LEU A 175 -16.79 -16.80 -8.46
N ALA A 176 -18.11 -16.75 -8.23
CA ALA A 176 -19.09 -16.96 -9.28
C ALA A 176 -19.06 -15.80 -10.29
N ALA A 177 -18.91 -14.57 -9.81
CA ALA A 177 -18.76 -13.39 -10.67
C ALA A 177 -17.47 -13.45 -11.50
N VAL A 178 -16.33 -13.88 -10.91
CA VAL A 178 -15.08 -14.09 -11.66
C VAL A 178 -15.29 -15.15 -12.74
N LYS A 179 -15.87 -16.30 -12.40
CA LYS A 179 -16.13 -17.40 -13.32
C LYS A 179 -17.03 -17.00 -14.49
N ALA A 180 -18.01 -16.13 -14.25
CA ALA A 180 -18.94 -15.66 -15.27
C ALA A 180 -18.29 -14.81 -16.37
N VAL A 181 -17.18 -14.13 -16.08
CA VAL A 181 -16.47 -13.24 -17.01
C VAL A 181 -15.12 -13.77 -17.49
N MET A 182 -14.63 -14.85 -16.86
CA MET A 182 -13.38 -15.51 -17.23
C MET A 182 -13.55 -16.27 -18.54
N ASP A 183 -12.64 -16.06 -19.49
CA ASP A 183 -12.58 -16.75 -20.77
C ASP A 183 -11.15 -16.76 -21.34
N ASP A 184 -10.98 -17.29 -22.55
CA ASP A 184 -9.68 -17.45 -23.22
C ASP A 184 -9.06 -16.10 -23.65
N HIS A 185 -9.81 -15.00 -23.61
CA HIS A 185 -9.30 -13.65 -23.83
C HIS A 185 -8.73 -13.01 -22.55
N THR A 186 -8.92 -13.63 -21.40
CA THR A 186 -8.43 -13.11 -20.12
C THR A 186 -6.94 -13.32 -20.00
N CYS A 187 -6.16 -12.23 -19.93
CA CYS A 187 -4.71 -12.26 -19.75
C CYS A 187 -4.30 -12.26 -18.26
N ALA A 188 -5.08 -11.62 -17.41
CA ALA A 188 -4.77 -11.52 -15.98
C ALA A 188 -6.01 -11.31 -15.11
N VAL A 189 -5.90 -11.77 -13.86
CA VAL A 189 -6.72 -11.33 -12.72
C VAL A 189 -5.82 -10.52 -11.81
N VAL A 190 -6.22 -9.28 -11.49
CA VAL A 190 -5.46 -8.34 -10.66
C VAL A 190 -6.19 -8.10 -9.36
N MET A 191 -5.51 -8.26 -8.22
CA MET A 191 -6.11 -8.03 -6.90
C MET A 191 -5.09 -7.56 -5.87
N GLU A 192 -5.59 -6.86 -4.86
CA GLU A 192 -4.90 -6.68 -3.59
C GLU A 192 -5.25 -7.87 -2.67
N PRO A 193 -4.30 -8.55 -2.00
CA PRO A 193 -4.64 -9.56 -0.97
C PRO A 193 -5.45 -8.97 0.19
N ILE A 194 -5.33 -7.68 0.43
CA ILE A 194 -6.16 -6.88 1.34
C ILE A 194 -6.48 -5.58 0.63
N GLN A 195 -7.74 -5.34 0.25
CA GLN A 195 -8.13 -4.06 -0.33
C GLN A 195 -7.95 -2.93 0.68
N GLY A 196 -6.86 -2.18 0.55
CA GLY A 196 -6.48 -1.15 1.52
C GLY A 196 -7.39 0.08 1.50
N GLU A 197 -7.72 0.59 0.33
CA GLU A 197 -8.62 1.75 0.16
C GLU A 197 -10.10 1.33 0.11
N GLY A 198 -10.36 0.05 -0.15
CA GLY A 198 -11.70 -0.57 -0.24
C GLY A 198 -12.23 -1.08 1.10
N GLY A 199 -11.90 -0.43 2.22
CA GLY A 199 -12.48 -0.75 3.53
C GLY A 199 -11.68 -1.77 4.34
N ILE A 200 -10.42 -1.98 4.07
CA ILE A 200 -9.55 -2.98 4.72
C ILE A 200 -10.18 -4.38 4.65
N THR A 201 -10.43 -4.83 3.43
CA THR A 201 -11.12 -6.10 3.19
C THR A 201 -10.11 -7.18 2.77
N PRO A 202 -9.80 -8.17 3.63
CA PRO A 202 -8.95 -9.30 3.26
C PRO A 202 -9.61 -10.19 2.21
N VAL A 203 -8.78 -10.81 1.38
CA VAL A 203 -9.23 -11.84 0.45
C VAL A 203 -9.66 -13.11 1.22
N ASP A 204 -10.75 -13.71 0.82
CA ASP A 204 -11.16 -15.03 1.30
C ASP A 204 -10.25 -16.12 0.72
N ALA A 205 -9.81 -17.06 1.58
CA ALA A 205 -8.84 -18.07 1.18
C ALA A 205 -9.39 -19.05 0.12
N ASP A 206 -10.65 -19.41 0.20
CA ASP A 206 -11.27 -20.34 -0.77
C ASP A 206 -11.58 -19.63 -2.09
N PHE A 207 -11.98 -18.34 -2.02
CA PHE A 207 -12.08 -17.49 -3.18
C PHE A 207 -10.73 -17.41 -3.92
N LEU A 208 -9.65 -17.13 -3.20
CA LEU A 208 -8.31 -16.99 -3.77
C LEU A 208 -7.84 -18.29 -4.45
N LYS A 209 -8.01 -19.43 -3.78
CA LYS A 209 -7.72 -20.75 -4.39
C LYS A 209 -8.55 -21.00 -5.64
N GLY A 210 -9.82 -20.59 -5.62
CA GLY A 210 -10.71 -20.69 -6.78
C GLY A 210 -10.23 -19.82 -7.94
N VAL A 211 -9.84 -18.57 -7.68
CA VAL A 211 -9.26 -17.66 -8.68
C VAL A 211 -7.97 -18.23 -9.26
N ARG A 212 -7.05 -18.74 -8.42
CA ARG A 212 -5.81 -19.38 -8.91
C ARG A 212 -6.12 -20.51 -9.89
N LYS A 213 -7.04 -21.40 -9.51
CA LYS A 213 -7.47 -22.51 -10.38
C LYS A 213 -8.06 -22.03 -11.71
N LEU A 214 -8.87 -20.99 -11.70
CA LEU A 214 -9.41 -20.41 -12.94
C LEU A 214 -8.31 -19.80 -13.80
N CYS A 215 -7.36 -19.07 -13.21
CA CYS A 215 -6.20 -18.54 -13.92
C CYS A 215 -5.40 -19.66 -14.59
N ASP A 216 -5.10 -20.74 -13.88
CA ASP A 216 -4.38 -21.90 -14.43
C ASP A 216 -5.14 -22.54 -15.59
N GLN A 217 -6.46 -22.74 -15.46
CA GLN A 217 -7.31 -23.34 -16.49
C GLN A 217 -7.36 -22.51 -17.78
N HIS A 218 -7.37 -21.18 -17.65
CA HIS A 218 -7.45 -20.26 -18.79
C HIS A 218 -6.10 -19.66 -19.18
N GLN A 219 -4.99 -20.13 -18.59
CA GLN A 219 -3.65 -19.60 -18.86
C GLN A 219 -3.58 -18.07 -18.68
N ALA A 220 -4.31 -17.55 -17.69
CA ALA A 220 -4.29 -16.16 -17.27
C ALA A 220 -3.32 -15.99 -16.11
N LEU A 221 -2.66 -14.84 -16.01
CA LEU A 221 -1.75 -14.55 -14.89
C LEU A 221 -2.53 -14.03 -13.68
N LEU A 222 -2.09 -14.44 -12.48
CA LEU A 222 -2.54 -13.89 -11.22
C LEU A 222 -1.56 -12.80 -10.77
N VAL A 223 -2.03 -11.56 -10.70
CA VAL A 223 -1.24 -10.40 -10.32
C VAL A 223 -1.65 -9.93 -8.93
N PHE A 224 -0.71 -9.92 -7.99
CA PHE A 224 -0.93 -9.36 -6.66
C PHE A 224 -0.33 -7.98 -6.53
N ASP A 225 -1.19 -7.01 -6.26
CA ASP A 225 -0.79 -5.69 -5.79
C ASP A 225 -0.56 -5.74 -4.27
N GLU A 226 0.68 -5.90 -3.88
CA GLU A 226 1.10 -5.86 -2.47
C GLU A 226 1.78 -4.53 -2.09
N VAL A 227 1.44 -3.47 -2.78
CA VAL A 227 1.93 -2.12 -2.49
C VAL A 227 1.58 -1.69 -1.06
N GLN A 228 0.40 -2.07 -0.56
CA GLN A 228 -0.01 -1.73 0.80
C GLN A 228 0.08 -2.91 1.79
N SER A 229 -0.16 -4.13 1.35
CA SER A 229 -0.20 -5.33 2.19
C SER A 229 1.16 -5.99 2.41
N GLY A 230 2.13 -5.68 1.55
CA GLY A 230 3.48 -6.26 1.60
C GLY A 230 4.41 -5.65 2.62
N MET A 231 5.66 -6.06 2.58
CA MET A 231 6.75 -5.58 3.41
C MET A 231 6.42 -5.65 4.91
N GLY A 232 5.98 -6.83 5.37
CA GLY A 232 5.72 -7.11 6.77
C GLY A 232 4.34 -6.69 7.28
N ARG A 233 3.59 -5.85 6.55
CA ARG A 233 2.35 -5.24 7.02
C ARG A 233 1.32 -6.25 7.54
N SER A 234 1.23 -7.41 6.91
CA SER A 234 0.28 -8.48 7.26
C SER A 234 0.80 -9.47 8.33
N GLY A 235 2.04 -9.32 8.80
CA GLY A 235 2.70 -10.26 9.72
C GLY A 235 3.62 -11.28 9.04
N LYS A 236 3.62 -11.33 7.71
CA LYS A 236 4.63 -11.99 6.86
C LYS A 236 5.21 -10.98 5.90
N LEU A 237 6.36 -11.28 5.30
CA LEU A 237 7.01 -10.33 4.38
C LEU A 237 6.06 -9.86 3.29
N PHE A 238 5.31 -10.79 2.69
CA PHE A 238 4.21 -10.51 1.77
C PHE A 238 2.94 -11.25 2.18
N ALA A 239 1.77 -10.66 1.93
CA ALA A 239 0.49 -11.21 2.35
C ALA A 239 0.16 -12.54 1.65
N TYR A 240 0.60 -12.76 0.40
CA TYR A 240 0.39 -14.03 -0.30
C TYR A 240 0.91 -15.25 0.48
N MET A 241 1.94 -15.06 1.31
CA MET A 241 2.56 -16.12 2.11
C MET A 241 1.63 -16.70 3.20
N HIS A 242 0.49 -16.04 3.48
CA HIS A 242 -0.53 -16.57 4.40
C HIS A 242 -1.45 -17.61 3.75
N TYR A 243 -1.61 -17.56 2.42
CA TYR A 243 -2.68 -18.27 1.72
C TYR A 243 -2.25 -19.58 1.03
N GLY A 244 -0.93 -19.81 0.92
CA GLY A 244 -0.41 -20.95 0.15
C GLY A 244 -0.73 -20.86 -1.36
N VAL A 245 -1.01 -19.67 -1.85
CA VAL A 245 -1.22 -19.34 -3.27
C VAL A 245 -0.15 -18.35 -3.69
N THR A 246 0.64 -18.73 -4.68
CA THR A 246 1.69 -17.87 -5.24
C THR A 246 1.17 -17.12 -6.45
N PRO A 247 1.33 -15.79 -6.54
CA PRO A 247 1.01 -15.04 -7.75
C PRO A 247 2.06 -15.26 -8.83
N ASP A 248 1.71 -14.91 -10.07
CA ASP A 248 2.63 -14.90 -11.21
C ASP A 248 3.43 -13.59 -11.29
N ILE A 249 2.80 -12.49 -10.87
CA ILE A 249 3.41 -11.17 -10.77
C ILE A 249 3.02 -10.56 -9.42
N LEU A 250 3.99 -9.93 -8.74
CA LEU A 250 3.79 -9.20 -7.50
C LEU A 250 4.33 -7.80 -7.63
N THR A 251 3.59 -6.80 -7.14
CA THR A 251 4.07 -5.41 -7.05
C THR A 251 4.19 -4.96 -5.61
N THR A 252 5.22 -4.16 -5.33
CA THR A 252 5.48 -3.61 -4.00
C THR A 252 6.02 -2.19 -4.09
N ALA A 253 5.75 -1.37 -3.07
CA ALA A 253 6.22 0.01 -2.93
C ALA A 253 6.12 0.42 -1.45
N LYS A 254 5.70 1.67 -1.16
CA LYS A 254 5.39 2.16 0.20
C LYS A 254 6.46 1.74 1.22
N ALA A 255 6.15 0.71 2.03
CA ALA A 255 7.02 0.19 3.06
C ALA A 255 8.38 -0.33 2.53
N LEU A 256 8.48 -0.70 1.26
CA LEU A 256 9.76 -1.05 0.62
C LEU A 256 10.79 0.07 0.76
N GLY A 257 10.37 1.32 0.60
CA GLY A 257 11.24 2.48 0.78
C GLY A 257 11.20 3.11 2.17
N GLY A 258 10.23 2.71 3.02
CA GLY A 258 10.09 3.26 4.38
C GLY A 258 9.93 4.78 4.45
N GLY A 259 9.48 5.41 3.37
CA GLY A 259 9.35 6.86 3.19
C GLY A 259 10.10 7.39 1.97
N PHE A 260 11.10 6.67 1.46
CA PHE A 260 11.79 7.03 0.22
C PHE A 260 11.05 6.47 -1.00
N PRO A 261 10.86 7.24 -2.10
CA PRO A 261 10.13 6.76 -3.28
C PRO A 261 10.89 5.64 -4.00
N VAL A 262 10.35 4.43 -3.93
CA VAL A 262 10.83 3.24 -4.62
C VAL A 262 9.71 2.22 -4.73
N SER A 263 9.72 1.46 -5.80
CA SER A 263 8.81 0.33 -6.02
C SER A 263 9.48 -0.77 -6.83
N ALA A 264 8.87 -1.95 -6.80
CA ALA A 264 9.33 -3.07 -7.59
C ALA A 264 8.14 -3.89 -8.13
N MET A 265 8.31 -4.45 -9.32
CA MET A 265 7.51 -5.53 -9.87
C MET A 265 8.41 -6.78 -9.90
N LEU A 266 7.89 -7.88 -9.36
CA LEU A 266 8.57 -9.17 -9.24
C LEU A 266 7.82 -10.21 -10.06
N THR A 267 8.54 -11.08 -10.77
CA THR A 267 7.95 -12.16 -11.56
C THR A 267 8.94 -13.30 -11.80
N THR A 268 8.48 -14.40 -12.40
CA THR A 268 9.33 -15.52 -12.76
C THR A 268 10.12 -15.24 -14.04
N GLU A 269 11.21 -16.01 -14.27
CA GLU A 269 11.99 -15.97 -15.50
C GLU A 269 11.14 -16.25 -16.74
N GLU A 270 10.26 -17.24 -16.66
CA GLU A 270 9.36 -17.62 -17.76
C GLU A 270 8.54 -16.42 -18.24
N ILE A 271 7.90 -15.71 -17.31
CA ILE A 271 7.04 -14.57 -17.65
C ILE A 271 7.89 -13.37 -18.10
N ALA A 272 9.00 -13.12 -17.43
CA ALA A 272 9.91 -12.03 -17.78
C ALA A 272 10.54 -12.18 -19.17
N SER A 273 10.70 -13.42 -19.66
CA SER A 273 11.40 -13.73 -20.92
C SER A 273 10.79 -13.13 -22.17
N VAL A 274 9.53 -12.66 -22.13
CA VAL A 274 8.89 -11.96 -23.25
C VAL A 274 9.29 -10.50 -23.35
N MET A 275 9.86 -9.91 -22.28
CA MET A 275 10.34 -8.54 -22.28
C MET A 275 11.72 -8.44 -22.90
N GLN A 276 11.90 -7.46 -23.76
CA GLN A 276 13.16 -7.21 -24.46
C GLN A 276 13.63 -5.79 -24.17
N VAL A 277 14.91 -5.51 -24.49
CA VAL A 277 15.47 -4.16 -24.38
C VAL A 277 14.60 -3.17 -25.16
N GLY A 278 14.14 -2.11 -24.48
CA GLY A 278 13.26 -1.08 -25.04
C GLY A 278 11.77 -1.34 -24.90
N THR A 279 11.32 -2.53 -24.45
CA THR A 279 9.89 -2.82 -24.30
C THR A 279 9.24 -2.01 -23.17
N HIS A 280 9.98 -1.77 -22.09
CA HIS A 280 9.54 -0.94 -20.95
C HIS A 280 10.77 -0.27 -20.32
N GLY A 281 10.55 0.80 -19.54
CA GLY A 281 11.67 1.50 -18.89
C GLY A 281 11.22 2.60 -17.94
N THR A 282 12.17 3.11 -17.20
CA THR A 282 12.05 4.21 -16.26
C THR A 282 13.36 4.96 -16.17
N THR A 283 13.32 6.27 -15.93
CA THR A 283 14.52 7.07 -15.75
C THR A 283 15.15 6.86 -14.36
N TYR A 284 14.34 6.95 -13.31
CA TYR A 284 14.81 6.94 -11.92
C TYR A 284 14.70 5.59 -11.21
N GLY A 285 13.83 4.70 -11.68
CA GLY A 285 13.64 3.39 -11.07
C GLY A 285 14.94 2.59 -11.05
N GLY A 286 15.28 2.02 -9.89
CA GLY A 286 16.55 1.33 -9.67
C GLY A 286 17.75 2.25 -9.39
N ASN A 287 17.52 3.56 -9.10
CA ASN A 287 18.61 4.44 -8.73
C ASN A 287 19.30 3.98 -7.43
N PRO A 288 20.62 4.18 -7.30
CA PRO A 288 21.38 3.65 -6.17
C PRO A 288 20.94 4.20 -4.82
N LEU A 289 20.48 5.46 -4.77
CA LEU A 289 20.05 6.08 -3.51
C LEU A 289 18.78 5.42 -2.97
N ALA A 290 17.76 5.27 -3.82
CA ALA A 290 16.51 4.61 -3.44
C ALA A 290 16.71 3.14 -3.09
N CYS A 291 17.51 2.42 -3.87
CA CYS A 291 17.79 1.00 -3.64
C CYS A 291 18.59 0.75 -2.36
N ALA A 292 19.52 1.62 -1.98
CA ALA A 292 20.25 1.50 -0.72
C ALA A 292 19.33 1.69 0.49
N VAL A 293 18.40 2.64 0.43
CA VAL A 293 17.41 2.85 1.51
C VAL A 293 16.44 1.66 1.57
N ALA A 294 15.96 1.17 0.43
CA ALA A 294 15.06 0.03 0.37
C ALA A 294 15.73 -1.28 0.81
N GLU A 295 17.02 -1.47 0.50
CA GLU A 295 17.81 -2.59 1.01
C GLU A 295 17.86 -2.57 2.54
N ALA A 296 18.14 -1.43 3.15
CA ALA A 296 18.16 -1.26 4.60
C ALA A 296 16.76 -1.48 5.22
N ALA A 297 15.69 -1.04 4.55
CA ALA A 297 14.32 -1.29 5.02
C ALA A 297 13.99 -2.79 5.00
N LEU A 298 14.31 -3.49 3.91
CA LEU A 298 14.11 -4.94 3.79
C LEU A 298 14.90 -5.71 4.84
N ASP A 299 16.17 -5.36 5.09
CA ASP A 299 17.02 -6.01 6.07
C ASP A 299 16.46 -5.93 7.50
N VAL A 300 15.83 -4.81 7.86
CA VAL A 300 15.18 -4.65 9.17
C VAL A 300 13.83 -5.34 9.21
N ILE A 301 12.99 -5.15 8.20
CA ILE A 301 11.62 -5.68 8.19
C ILE A 301 11.62 -7.21 8.14
N ASN A 302 12.47 -7.80 7.31
CA ASN A 302 12.53 -9.25 7.11
C ASN A 302 13.33 -9.97 8.21
N THR A 303 13.12 -9.57 9.45
CA THR A 303 13.68 -10.24 10.63
C THR A 303 12.59 -10.91 11.45
N PRO A 304 12.92 -12.03 12.15
CA PRO A 304 11.97 -12.70 13.04
C PRO A 304 11.42 -11.74 14.11
N GLU A 305 12.24 -10.85 14.65
CA GLU A 305 11.86 -9.91 15.71
C GLU A 305 10.76 -8.95 15.25
N VAL A 306 10.88 -8.39 14.05
CA VAL A 306 9.89 -7.48 13.52
C VAL A 306 8.62 -8.23 13.14
N LEU A 307 8.75 -9.33 12.37
CA LEU A 307 7.58 -10.05 11.83
C LEU A 307 6.78 -10.74 12.95
N SER A 308 7.41 -11.37 13.95
CA SER A 308 6.70 -11.99 15.06
C SER A 308 6.07 -10.98 16.01
N GLY A 309 6.67 -9.81 16.18
CA GLY A 309 6.14 -8.74 17.02
C GLY A 309 4.83 -8.10 16.51
N ILE A 310 4.48 -8.35 15.25
CA ILE A 310 3.25 -7.79 14.65
C ILE A 310 1.99 -8.39 15.25
N GLU A 311 2.00 -9.69 15.59
CA GLU A 311 0.84 -10.35 16.19
C GLU A 311 0.48 -9.75 17.56
N GLN A 312 1.46 -9.51 18.42
CA GLN A 312 1.25 -8.87 19.72
C GLN A 312 0.66 -7.47 19.56
N ARG A 313 1.23 -6.66 18.65
CA ARG A 313 0.74 -5.30 18.37
C ARG A 313 -0.67 -5.32 17.80
N HIS A 314 -0.95 -6.22 16.87
CA HIS A 314 -2.29 -6.43 16.32
C HIS A 314 -3.30 -6.72 17.42
N ALA A 315 -3.00 -7.65 18.32
CA ALA A 315 -3.89 -8.02 19.42
C ALA A 315 -4.24 -6.83 20.32
N LEU A 316 -3.27 -5.94 20.62
CA LEU A 316 -3.51 -4.74 21.42
C LEU A 316 -4.45 -3.76 20.72
N TYR A 317 -4.22 -3.47 19.42
CA TYR A 317 -5.14 -2.62 18.65
C TYR A 317 -6.55 -3.18 18.59
N VAL A 318 -6.69 -4.46 18.25
CA VAL A 318 -8.00 -5.11 18.12
C VAL A 318 -8.73 -5.14 19.47
N GLN A 319 -8.03 -5.40 20.56
CA GLN A 319 -8.63 -5.41 21.91
C GLN A 319 -9.12 -4.00 22.28
N ALA A 320 -8.30 -2.96 22.08
CA ALA A 320 -8.68 -1.59 22.37
C ALA A 320 -9.88 -1.14 21.51
N LEU A 321 -9.88 -1.46 20.21
CA LEU A 321 -11.00 -1.15 19.31
C LEU A 321 -12.28 -1.89 19.69
N ARG A 322 -12.18 -3.14 20.15
CA ARG A 322 -13.34 -3.89 20.65
C ARG A 322 -13.92 -3.25 21.91
N ASN A 323 -13.06 -2.90 22.87
CA ASN A 323 -13.51 -2.23 24.10
C ASN A 323 -14.25 -0.92 23.77
N ILE A 324 -13.69 -0.09 22.89
CA ILE A 324 -14.34 1.15 22.42
C ILE A 324 -15.65 0.84 21.67
N GLY A 325 -15.65 -0.16 20.81
CA GLY A 325 -16.83 -0.58 20.07
C GLY A 325 -17.96 -1.05 20.97
N ASP A 326 -17.65 -1.85 21.98
CA ASP A 326 -18.61 -2.40 22.95
C ASP A 326 -19.17 -1.30 23.87
N GLU A 327 -18.32 -0.36 24.30
CA GLU A 327 -18.73 0.72 25.21
C GLU A 327 -19.60 1.77 24.52
N TYR A 328 -19.23 2.17 23.29
CA TYR A 328 -19.91 3.28 22.60
C TYR A 328 -20.83 2.85 21.45
N GLY A 329 -20.89 1.57 21.12
CA GLY A 329 -21.76 1.05 20.05
C GLY A 329 -21.43 1.60 18.66
N ILE A 330 -20.15 1.91 18.37
CA ILE A 330 -19.76 2.62 17.15
C ILE A 330 -19.25 1.74 16.02
N PHE A 331 -18.83 0.50 16.29
CA PHE A 331 -18.29 -0.40 15.28
C PHE A 331 -19.19 -1.61 15.05
N THR A 332 -19.40 -1.96 13.78
CA THR A 332 -20.06 -3.22 13.37
C THR A 332 -19.05 -4.35 13.18
N ALA A 333 -17.83 -4.02 12.77
CA ALA A 333 -16.78 -5.00 12.55
C ALA A 333 -15.38 -4.37 12.72
N ILE A 334 -14.46 -5.19 13.21
CA ILE A 334 -13.04 -4.91 13.20
C ILE A 334 -12.39 -5.99 12.35
N ARG A 335 -11.68 -5.61 11.30
CA ARG A 335 -11.10 -6.52 10.31
C ARG A 335 -9.73 -6.08 9.85
N GLY A 336 -9.06 -6.92 9.09
CA GLY A 336 -7.74 -6.69 8.56
C GLY A 336 -6.77 -7.82 8.91
N MET A 337 -5.49 -7.60 8.67
CA MET A 337 -4.43 -8.57 8.92
C MET A 337 -3.16 -7.84 9.33
N GLY A 338 -2.51 -8.35 10.37
CA GLY A 338 -1.33 -7.70 10.94
C GLY A 338 -1.63 -6.25 11.35
N LEU A 339 -0.80 -5.30 10.95
CA LEU A 339 -0.98 -3.88 11.26
C LEU A 339 -1.62 -3.09 10.11
N LEU A 340 -2.52 -3.71 9.38
CA LEU A 340 -3.47 -3.07 8.49
C LEU A 340 -4.87 -3.38 9.02
N ILE A 341 -5.43 -2.47 9.84
CA ILE A 341 -6.62 -2.70 10.65
C ILE A 341 -7.70 -1.69 10.26
N GLY A 342 -8.92 -2.16 10.06
CA GLY A 342 -10.11 -1.36 9.77
C GLY A 342 -11.18 -1.59 10.81
N ALA A 343 -11.73 -0.49 11.35
CA ALA A 343 -12.91 -0.50 12.21
C ALA A 343 -14.09 0.11 11.44
N GLU A 344 -15.08 -0.72 11.10
CA GLU A 344 -16.25 -0.32 10.34
C GLU A 344 -17.28 0.34 11.25
N LEU A 345 -17.67 1.54 10.88
CA LEU A 345 -18.68 2.29 11.63
C LEU A 345 -20.07 1.66 11.50
N THR A 346 -20.86 1.75 12.56
CA THR A 346 -22.28 1.38 12.52
C THR A 346 -23.07 2.28 11.55
N PRO A 347 -24.23 1.84 11.03
CA PRO A 347 -25.05 2.62 10.11
C PRO A 347 -25.34 4.05 10.56
N HIS A 348 -25.45 4.28 11.88
CA HIS A 348 -25.65 5.61 12.46
C HIS A 348 -24.51 6.59 12.13
N TYR A 349 -23.29 6.10 12.00
CA TYR A 349 -22.09 6.90 11.72
C TYR A 349 -21.59 6.75 10.28
N HIS A 350 -22.35 6.13 9.36
CA HIS A 350 -21.96 6.04 7.95
C HIS A 350 -21.74 7.43 7.36
N GLY A 351 -20.66 7.57 6.59
CA GLY A 351 -20.22 8.84 6.00
C GLY A 351 -19.38 9.73 6.93
N ARG A 352 -19.31 9.41 8.22
CA ARG A 352 -18.68 10.25 9.25
C ARG A 352 -17.26 9.85 9.64
N ALA A 353 -16.62 8.92 8.94
CA ALA A 353 -15.24 8.50 9.27
C ALA A 353 -14.29 9.70 9.40
N ARG A 354 -14.50 10.76 8.59
CA ARG A 354 -13.66 11.97 8.62
C ARG A 354 -13.83 12.79 9.91
N ASP A 355 -15.00 12.74 10.55
CA ASP A 355 -15.22 13.43 11.82
C ASP A 355 -14.30 12.83 12.90
N PHE A 356 -14.21 11.49 12.94
CA PHE A 356 -13.32 10.77 13.85
C PHE A 356 -11.83 11.08 13.59
N LEU A 357 -11.42 11.21 12.31
CA LEU A 357 -10.05 11.62 11.97
C LEU A 357 -9.74 13.01 12.51
N THR A 358 -10.67 13.94 12.35
CA THR A 358 -10.51 15.33 12.80
C THR A 358 -10.43 15.40 14.32
N ALA A 359 -11.31 14.69 15.02
CA ALA A 359 -11.32 14.61 16.49
C ALA A 359 -10.03 13.93 17.01
N ALA A 360 -9.60 12.83 16.39
CA ALA A 360 -8.34 12.15 16.75
C ALA A 360 -7.13 13.08 16.59
N ALA A 361 -7.03 13.81 15.49
CA ALA A 361 -5.97 14.81 15.30
C ALA A 361 -6.03 15.94 16.36
N ALA A 362 -7.22 16.38 16.74
CA ALA A 362 -7.37 17.35 17.84
C ALA A 362 -6.85 16.80 19.17
N ARG A 363 -7.03 15.50 19.42
CA ARG A 363 -6.52 14.79 20.61
C ARG A 363 -5.05 14.37 20.51
N GLY A 364 -4.38 14.53 19.35
CA GLY A 364 -2.97 14.18 19.17
C GLY A 364 -2.73 12.79 18.62
N VAL A 365 -3.67 12.23 17.85
CA VAL A 365 -3.51 10.95 17.16
C VAL A 365 -3.78 11.10 15.67
N MET A 366 -2.88 10.59 14.83
CA MET A 366 -3.04 10.57 13.38
C MET A 366 -3.57 9.20 12.96
N ILE A 367 -4.77 9.15 12.41
CA ILE A 367 -5.40 7.96 11.84
C ILE A 367 -5.86 8.24 10.41
N LEU A 368 -6.35 7.22 9.72
CA LEU A 368 -6.84 7.30 8.34
C LEU A 368 -8.28 6.79 8.24
N ASN A 369 -8.86 6.95 7.06
CA ASN A 369 -10.07 6.24 6.67
C ASN A 369 -9.81 5.37 5.43
N ALA A 370 -10.61 4.32 5.27
CA ALA A 370 -10.68 3.48 4.08
C ALA A 370 -12.12 3.55 3.54
N GLY A 371 -12.38 4.50 2.66
CA GLY A 371 -13.73 4.89 2.29
C GLY A 371 -14.43 5.71 3.37
N PRO A 372 -15.76 5.98 3.23
CA PRO A 372 -16.47 6.89 4.13
C PRO A 372 -16.85 6.27 5.49
N ASN A 373 -16.80 4.94 5.60
CA ASN A 373 -17.40 4.20 6.71
C ASN A 373 -16.39 3.38 7.55
N VAL A 374 -15.10 3.42 7.21
CA VAL A 374 -14.08 2.62 7.91
C VAL A 374 -12.96 3.51 8.40
N ILE A 375 -12.67 3.43 9.69
CA ILE A 375 -11.48 4.02 10.31
C ILE A 375 -10.33 3.04 10.12
N ARG A 376 -9.19 3.52 9.60
CA ARG A 376 -8.02 2.69 9.28
C ARG A 376 -6.84 3.03 10.17
N PHE A 377 -6.20 1.99 10.68
CA PHE A 377 -4.93 2.03 11.39
C PHE A 377 -3.87 1.30 10.58
N ALA A 378 -2.76 1.98 10.31
CA ALA A 378 -1.61 1.44 9.58
C ALA A 378 -0.29 1.93 10.22
N PRO A 379 -0.09 1.71 11.53
CA PRO A 379 1.05 2.24 12.29
C PRO A 379 2.37 1.63 11.82
N SER A 380 3.48 2.12 12.37
CA SER A 380 4.78 1.46 12.26
C SER A 380 4.71 0.00 12.71
N LEU A 381 5.43 -0.90 12.03
CA LEU A 381 5.53 -2.32 12.41
C LEU A 381 6.26 -2.51 13.75
N VAL A 382 7.06 -1.51 14.11
CA VAL A 382 7.87 -1.47 15.34
C VAL A 382 7.36 -0.42 16.34
N VAL A 383 6.07 -0.04 16.22
CA VAL A 383 5.45 0.88 17.19
C VAL A 383 5.60 0.35 18.61
N GLU A 384 6.02 1.19 19.54
CA GLU A 384 6.18 0.82 20.95
C GLU A 384 4.81 0.50 21.58
N LEU A 385 4.77 -0.52 22.45
CA LEU A 385 3.50 -0.94 23.08
C LEU A 385 2.87 0.18 23.88
N GLN A 386 3.66 1.00 24.57
CA GLN A 386 3.20 2.18 25.29
C GLN A 386 2.60 3.26 24.39
N ASP A 387 3.10 3.39 23.14
CA ASP A 387 2.51 4.32 22.17
C ASP A 387 1.15 3.82 21.66
N ILE A 388 0.98 2.49 21.56
CA ILE A 388 -0.33 1.90 21.24
C ILE A 388 -1.32 2.22 22.35
N GLU A 389 -0.98 1.95 23.61
CA GLU A 389 -1.85 2.20 24.75
C GLU A 389 -2.22 3.69 24.86
N ALA A 390 -1.23 4.58 24.81
CA ALA A 390 -1.44 6.02 24.90
C ALA A 390 -2.27 6.56 23.72
N GLY A 391 -1.96 6.14 22.49
CA GLY A 391 -2.68 6.59 21.30
C GLY A 391 -4.11 6.07 21.24
N MET A 392 -4.35 4.83 21.67
CA MET A 392 -5.72 4.28 21.72
C MET A 392 -6.57 4.95 22.81
N ALA A 393 -5.99 5.33 23.96
CA ALA A 393 -6.70 6.13 24.97
C ALA A 393 -7.07 7.52 24.43
N LEU A 394 -6.17 8.17 23.68
CA LEU A 394 -6.47 9.45 23.01
C LEU A 394 -7.54 9.28 21.90
N PHE A 395 -7.51 8.17 21.18
CA PHE A 395 -8.53 7.86 20.18
C PHE A 395 -9.90 7.65 20.82
N GLU A 396 -9.98 6.98 21.97
CA GLU A 396 -11.22 6.83 22.74
C GLU A 396 -11.81 8.20 23.12
N LEU A 397 -11.01 9.14 23.61
CA LEU A 397 -11.46 10.51 23.87
C LEU A 397 -11.96 11.20 22.59
N ALA A 398 -11.35 10.97 21.46
CA ALA A 398 -11.83 11.48 20.17
C ALA A 398 -13.17 10.89 19.76
N VAL A 399 -13.41 9.61 20.07
CA VAL A 399 -14.71 8.95 19.88
C VAL A 399 -15.79 9.63 20.74
N GLN A 400 -15.49 9.88 22.01
CA GLN A 400 -16.42 10.60 22.90
C GLN A 400 -16.76 12.00 22.37
N ASP A 401 -15.77 12.74 21.85
CA ASP A 401 -16.00 14.06 21.25
C ASP A 401 -16.97 14.01 20.06
N VAL A 402 -16.87 12.98 19.21
CA VAL A 402 -17.76 12.82 18.03
C VAL A 402 -19.15 12.38 18.42
N ILE A 403 -19.30 11.57 19.48
CA ILE A 403 -20.60 11.07 19.96
C ILE A 403 -21.38 12.18 20.65
N ASN A 404 -20.68 13.07 21.37
CA ASN A 404 -21.30 14.15 22.14
C ASN A 404 -21.54 15.44 21.30
N ALA A 405 -21.08 15.48 20.04
CA ALA A 405 -21.26 16.63 19.15
C ALA A 405 -22.54 16.48 18.28
#